data_6c63f709447ae2295188230ad6a75157
#
_entry.id   6c63f709447ae2295188230ad6a75157
#
_cell.length_a   1.000
_cell.length_b   1.000
_cell.length_c   1.000
_cell.angle_alpha   90.00
_cell.angle_beta   90.00
_cell.angle_gamma   90.00
#
_symmetry.space_group_name_H-M   'P 1'
#
loop_
_entity.id
_entity.type
_entity.pdbx_description
1 polymer ?
#
loop_
_entity_poly.entity_id
_entity_poly.type
_entity_poly.pdbx_seq_one_letter_code
_entity_poly.pdbx_strand_id
1 'polypeptide(L)'
;LPAQTTMTMMNEDEIKYNSRDNHSASSFYVLFSLQFLILVASMFMNVKTGVCTLLLVLVMTPFILIRCSTQGYDLSRARNGMVLLFSLSGVFYLLEIGNPNNVQEAWNIGITHYWVYPFALALVVPVAIRDRKGIEWILFIWSLFVLLAAFKGYWQKSHGFNERERYFLYVLGGFRTHIIWSGIRYFSLFSDAANYGVHSAMAATTFAISAFFVRRFWMKIYYIIITLGAIYGIGISGTRAAVAVPLAGIITYALVSKNWKNISISLITVIGVFSFFYFTNIGDSNQYIRKMRTAFRPTQDASYLVRVENRKKMKELMAERPFGYGISLSKGERFAPKELMPYPPDSWLVSVWIETGIVGLVLYLVIHGVLFAWCSWILLFRIMNKRLRGLLAAWLCMNAGFFVAAYANDIMQYPNSIIVYTGFALCFAGPYIDKVMQQEEKKEKEDKEKKKKDKVNIWI
;
A
#
# COMPACT_ATOMS: atom_id res chain seq x y z
N LEU A 1 30.34 -3.71 -38.09
CA LEU A 1 29.16 -3.26 -38.84
C LEU A 1 28.13 -4.40 -38.99
N PRO A 2 26.82 -4.28 -38.76
CA PRO A 2 26.00 -3.18 -38.24
C PRO A 2 25.10 -3.58 -37.08
N ALA A 3 25.08 -2.82 -35.98
CA ALA A 3 24.14 -2.96 -34.90
C ALA A 3 23.50 -1.59 -34.47
N GLN A 4 23.30 -0.71 -35.45
CA GLN A 4 22.79 0.65 -35.19
C GLN A 4 21.45 1.01 -35.88
N THR A 5 20.73 0.05 -36.47
CA THR A 5 19.58 0.41 -37.33
C THR A 5 18.21 -0.14 -36.85
N THR A 6 18.02 -0.39 -35.56
CA THR A 6 16.68 -0.82 -35.04
C THR A 6 16.13 0.09 -33.94
N MET A 7 16.57 1.33 -33.84
CA MET A 7 16.13 2.27 -32.83
C MET A 7 15.40 3.51 -33.36
N THR A 8 14.99 3.48 -34.60
CA THR A 8 14.32 4.61 -35.24
C THR A 8 13.11 4.09 -35.99
N MET A 9 11.94 4.25 -35.44
CA MET A 9 10.62 4.43 -36.00
C MET A 9 9.54 3.94 -34.98
N MET A 10 9.44 4.65 -33.86
CA MET A 10 8.11 4.78 -33.29
C MET A 10 7.44 5.90 -34.09
N ASN A 11 6.50 5.52 -34.92
CA ASN A 11 5.83 6.35 -35.90
C ASN A 11 5.14 7.56 -35.22
N GLU A 12 5.14 8.71 -35.91
CA GLU A 12 4.36 9.90 -35.50
C GLU A 12 2.86 9.59 -35.29
N ASP A 13 2.34 8.54 -35.93
CA ASP A 13 0.99 8.04 -35.78
C ASP A 13 0.73 7.39 -34.40
N GLU A 14 1.72 6.72 -33.79
CA GLU A 14 1.61 6.22 -32.41
C GLU A 14 1.52 7.36 -31.38
N ILE A 15 2.14 8.49 -31.66
CA ILE A 15 2.12 9.68 -30.79
C ILE A 15 0.81 10.46 -30.96
N LYS A 16 0.25 10.53 -32.16
CA LYS A 16 -1.08 11.11 -32.41
C LYS A 16 -2.22 10.29 -31.81
N TYR A 17 -2.08 8.96 -31.81
CA TYR A 17 -3.03 8.04 -31.19
C TYR A 17 -3.07 8.20 -29.66
N ASN A 18 -1.92 8.54 -29.08
CA ASN A 18 -1.75 8.71 -27.62
C ASN A 18 -2.37 10.00 -27.02
N SER A 19 -2.72 10.98 -27.83
CA SER A 19 -3.26 12.26 -27.35
C SER A 19 -4.80 12.31 -27.25
N ARG A 20 -5.50 11.31 -27.78
CA ARG A 20 -6.97 11.39 -27.94
C ARG A 20 -7.81 10.73 -26.85
N ASP A 21 -7.32 9.76 -26.06
CA ASP A 21 -8.21 9.06 -25.15
C ASP A 21 -7.67 8.81 -23.73
N ASN A 22 -8.06 9.67 -22.81
CA ASN A 22 -7.96 9.49 -21.36
C ASN A 22 -8.94 8.40 -20.81
N HIS A 23 -9.68 7.69 -21.66
CA HIS A 23 -10.80 6.84 -21.25
C HIS A 23 -10.41 5.48 -20.68
N SER A 24 -9.25 4.93 -21.02
CA SER A 24 -8.88 3.58 -20.54
C SER A 24 -8.36 3.58 -19.10
N ALA A 25 -7.65 4.61 -18.70
CA ALA A 25 -7.30 4.81 -17.29
C ALA A 25 -8.55 4.92 -16.41
N SER A 26 -9.68 5.40 -16.97
CA SER A 26 -10.96 5.53 -16.27
C SER A 26 -11.44 4.19 -15.69
N SER A 27 -11.25 3.08 -16.38
CA SER A 27 -11.66 1.76 -15.89
C SER A 27 -10.86 1.31 -14.67
N PHE A 28 -9.56 1.65 -14.61
CA PHE A 28 -8.76 1.39 -13.41
C PHE A 28 -9.19 2.31 -12.25
N TYR A 29 -9.52 3.57 -12.51
CA TYR A 29 -10.03 4.46 -11.47
C TYR A 29 -11.36 4.00 -10.91
N VAL A 30 -12.22 3.39 -11.75
CA VAL A 30 -13.46 2.75 -11.30
C VAL A 30 -13.16 1.59 -10.36
N LEU A 31 -12.24 0.68 -10.72
CA LEU A 31 -11.80 -0.41 -9.83
C LEU A 31 -11.29 0.16 -8.50
N PHE A 32 -10.40 1.16 -8.59
CA PHE A 32 -9.76 1.76 -7.41
C PHE A 32 -10.74 2.55 -6.53
N SER A 33 -11.80 3.09 -7.09
CA SER A 33 -12.87 3.77 -6.34
C SER A 33 -13.85 2.78 -5.73
N LEU A 34 -14.27 1.77 -6.50
CA LEU A 34 -15.27 0.79 -6.04
C LEU A 34 -14.78 -0.01 -4.83
N GLN A 35 -13.48 -0.29 -4.73
CA GLN A 35 -12.94 -0.91 -3.53
C GLN A 35 -13.29 -0.10 -2.26
N PHE A 36 -13.12 1.21 -2.27
CA PHE A 36 -13.47 2.04 -1.12
C PHE A 36 -14.98 2.13 -0.89
N LEU A 37 -15.77 2.15 -1.97
CA LEU A 37 -17.23 2.15 -1.86
C LEU A 37 -17.77 0.85 -1.25
N ILE A 38 -17.16 -0.31 -1.55
CA ILE A 38 -17.50 -1.59 -0.90
C ILE A 38 -17.28 -1.49 0.61
N LEU A 39 -16.17 -0.88 1.04
CA LEU A 39 -15.88 -0.71 2.46
C LEU A 39 -16.87 0.25 3.13
N VAL A 40 -17.21 1.37 2.47
CA VAL A 40 -18.23 2.30 2.96
C VAL A 40 -19.60 1.63 3.03
N ALA A 41 -20.00 0.88 2.00
CA ALA A 41 -21.26 0.16 1.95
C ALA A 41 -21.39 -0.87 3.08
N SER A 42 -20.28 -1.51 3.48
CA SER A 42 -20.27 -2.46 4.60
C SER A 42 -20.68 -1.86 5.95
N MET A 43 -20.67 -0.54 6.09
CA MET A 43 -21.17 0.13 7.28
C MET A 43 -22.70 0.15 7.37
N PHE A 44 -23.36 0.18 6.22
CA PHE A 44 -24.81 0.31 6.13
C PHE A 44 -25.50 -1.02 5.80
N MET A 45 -24.77 -1.90 5.12
CA MET A 45 -25.29 -3.17 4.60
C MET A 45 -24.44 -4.35 5.11
N ASN A 46 -25.04 -5.53 5.20
CA ASN A 46 -24.29 -6.75 5.55
C ASN A 46 -23.53 -7.28 4.31
N VAL A 47 -22.46 -6.58 3.93
CA VAL A 47 -21.63 -6.91 2.76
C VAL A 47 -20.43 -7.73 3.21
N LYS A 48 -20.23 -8.89 2.57
CA LYS A 48 -19.01 -9.68 2.72
C LYS A 48 -17.88 -9.01 1.92
N THR A 49 -17.24 -7.99 2.51
CA THR A 49 -16.26 -7.11 1.84
C THR A 49 -15.18 -7.89 1.08
N GLY A 50 -14.61 -8.93 1.68
CA GLY A 50 -13.58 -9.76 1.04
C GLY A 50 -14.06 -10.44 -0.24
N VAL A 51 -15.28 -11.00 -0.24
CA VAL A 51 -15.87 -11.66 -1.42
C VAL A 51 -16.17 -10.64 -2.50
N CYS A 52 -16.80 -9.52 -2.13
CA CYS A 52 -17.15 -8.48 -3.12
C CYS A 52 -15.88 -7.88 -3.77
N THR A 53 -14.83 -7.68 -2.99
CA THR A 53 -13.56 -7.15 -3.53
C THR A 53 -12.85 -8.17 -4.41
N LEU A 54 -12.86 -9.45 -4.03
CA LEU A 54 -12.33 -10.52 -4.88
C LEU A 54 -13.04 -10.55 -6.23
N LEU A 55 -14.37 -10.58 -6.24
CA LEU A 55 -15.17 -10.56 -7.47
C LEU A 55 -14.90 -9.29 -8.29
N LEU A 56 -14.83 -8.13 -7.63
CA LEU A 56 -14.49 -6.88 -8.29
C LEU A 56 -13.14 -6.98 -9.02
N VAL A 57 -12.09 -7.46 -8.34
CA VAL A 57 -10.75 -7.59 -8.94
C VAL A 57 -10.74 -8.62 -10.07
N LEU A 58 -11.38 -9.78 -9.88
CA LEU A 58 -11.43 -10.84 -10.90
C LEU A 58 -12.18 -10.41 -12.18
N VAL A 59 -13.27 -9.65 -12.04
CA VAL A 59 -14.05 -9.16 -13.19
C VAL A 59 -13.38 -7.96 -13.85
N MET A 60 -12.90 -7.01 -13.06
CA MET A 60 -12.33 -5.78 -13.60
C MET A 60 -10.94 -5.98 -14.23
N THR A 61 -10.16 -6.95 -13.77
CA THR A 61 -8.83 -7.21 -14.34
C THR A 61 -8.89 -7.54 -15.84
N PRO A 62 -9.60 -8.58 -16.30
CA PRO A 62 -9.72 -8.87 -17.73
C PRO A 62 -10.47 -7.76 -18.48
N PHE A 63 -11.49 -7.15 -17.89
CA PHE A 63 -12.22 -6.03 -18.49
C PHE A 63 -11.29 -4.86 -18.80
N ILE A 64 -10.43 -4.45 -17.87
CA ILE A 64 -9.47 -3.36 -18.07
C ILE A 64 -8.46 -3.73 -19.15
N LEU A 65 -7.93 -4.96 -19.16
CA LEU A 65 -6.95 -5.41 -20.15
C LEU A 65 -7.57 -5.45 -21.56
N ILE A 66 -8.79 -5.98 -21.71
CA ILE A 66 -9.52 -5.99 -22.99
C ILE A 66 -9.75 -4.55 -23.46
N ARG A 67 -10.23 -3.67 -22.58
CA ARG A 67 -10.46 -2.27 -22.92
C ARG A 67 -9.18 -1.54 -23.30
N CYS A 68 -8.08 -1.80 -22.59
CA CYS A 68 -6.76 -1.27 -22.97
C CYS A 68 -6.33 -1.78 -24.35
N SER A 69 -6.55 -3.07 -24.66
CA SER A 69 -6.25 -3.66 -25.97
C SER A 69 -7.05 -3.01 -27.09
N THR A 70 -8.35 -2.87 -26.93
CA THR A 70 -9.25 -2.26 -27.94
C THR A 70 -8.95 -0.78 -28.20
N GLN A 71 -8.32 -0.11 -27.24
CA GLN A 71 -7.88 1.29 -27.36
C GLN A 71 -6.42 1.43 -27.81
N GLY A 72 -5.79 0.35 -28.27
CA GLY A 72 -4.40 0.37 -28.79
C GLY A 72 -3.32 0.59 -27.72
N TYR A 73 -3.61 0.22 -26.47
CA TYR A 73 -2.61 0.27 -25.41
C TYR A 73 -1.60 -0.88 -25.57
N ASP A 74 -0.35 -0.58 -25.29
CA ASP A 74 0.72 -1.57 -25.34
C ASP A 74 0.59 -2.55 -24.16
N LEU A 75 0.00 -3.73 -24.43
CA LEU A 75 -0.13 -4.81 -23.46
C LEU A 75 1.22 -5.46 -23.09
N SER A 76 2.30 -5.20 -23.84
CA SER A 76 3.63 -5.72 -23.48
C SER A 76 4.08 -5.24 -22.09
N ARG A 77 3.54 -4.12 -21.64
CA ARG A 77 3.80 -3.54 -20.30
C ARG A 77 3.25 -4.40 -19.14
N ALA A 78 2.32 -5.32 -19.41
CA ALA A 78 1.95 -6.36 -18.48
C ALA A 78 3.09 -7.35 -18.22
N ARG A 79 4.07 -7.48 -19.15
CA ARG A 79 5.27 -8.32 -18.97
C ARG A 79 6.32 -7.55 -18.17
N ASN A 80 6.16 -7.52 -16.87
CA ASN A 80 7.08 -6.82 -15.97
C ASN A 80 7.58 -7.73 -14.85
N GLY A 81 8.60 -7.26 -14.11
CA GLY A 81 9.23 -8.05 -13.06
C GLY A 81 8.30 -8.42 -11.90
N MET A 82 7.32 -7.58 -11.59
CA MET A 82 6.33 -7.88 -10.56
C MET A 82 5.43 -9.06 -10.97
N VAL A 83 4.99 -9.11 -12.24
CA VAL A 83 4.24 -10.25 -12.78
C VAL A 83 5.06 -11.53 -12.70
N LEU A 84 6.35 -11.49 -13.06
CA LEU A 84 7.24 -12.65 -12.96
C LEU A 84 7.33 -13.16 -11.51
N LEU A 85 7.58 -12.27 -10.55
CA LEU A 85 7.71 -12.63 -9.14
C LEU A 85 6.42 -13.27 -8.60
N PHE A 86 5.25 -12.68 -8.91
CA PHE A 86 3.98 -13.23 -8.44
C PHE A 86 3.51 -14.43 -9.25
N SER A 87 3.96 -14.65 -10.47
CA SER A 87 3.77 -15.92 -11.18
C SER A 87 4.53 -17.05 -10.49
N LEU A 88 5.78 -16.81 -10.09
CA LEU A 88 6.58 -17.82 -9.38
C LEU A 88 5.98 -18.14 -8.00
N SER A 89 5.58 -17.13 -7.21
CA SER A 89 4.94 -17.38 -5.91
C SER A 89 3.55 -18.02 -6.07
N GLY A 90 2.84 -17.69 -7.14
CA GLY A 90 1.53 -18.27 -7.43
C GLY A 90 1.57 -19.78 -7.56
N VAL A 91 2.63 -20.33 -8.18
CA VAL A 91 2.83 -21.79 -8.26
C VAL A 91 2.88 -22.40 -6.85
N PHE A 92 3.65 -21.80 -5.94
CA PHE A 92 3.74 -22.29 -4.55
C PHE A 92 2.37 -22.23 -3.85
N TYR A 93 1.65 -21.10 -3.92
CA TYR A 93 0.35 -20.95 -3.26
C TYR A 93 -0.75 -21.84 -3.86
N LEU A 94 -0.66 -22.16 -5.15
CA LEU A 94 -1.54 -23.16 -5.78
C LEU A 94 -1.24 -24.56 -5.28
N LEU A 95 0.05 -24.92 -5.10
CA LEU A 95 0.45 -26.22 -4.54
C LEU A 95 0.01 -26.39 -3.08
N GLU A 96 -0.15 -25.31 -2.33
CA GLU A 96 -0.71 -25.32 -0.95
C GLU A 96 -2.15 -25.86 -0.86
N ILE A 97 -2.87 -26.00 -1.98
CA ILE A 97 -4.14 -26.75 -2.02
C ILE A 97 -3.92 -28.21 -1.57
N GLY A 98 -2.76 -28.77 -1.89
CA GLY A 98 -2.36 -30.12 -1.48
C GLY A 98 -1.90 -30.26 -0.03
N ASN A 99 -1.89 -29.20 0.76
CA ASN A 99 -1.55 -29.27 2.18
C ASN A 99 -2.56 -30.19 2.90
N PRO A 100 -2.10 -31.21 3.67
CA PRO A 100 -3.00 -32.19 4.30
C PRO A 100 -4.05 -31.58 5.23
N ASN A 101 -3.77 -30.42 5.80
CA ASN A 101 -4.69 -29.69 6.66
C ASN A 101 -5.51 -28.60 5.91
N ASN A 102 -5.40 -28.53 4.59
CA ASN A 102 -6.08 -27.50 3.79
C ASN A 102 -7.62 -27.52 3.96
N VAL A 103 -8.20 -26.34 4.02
CA VAL A 103 -9.64 -26.10 3.94
C VAL A 103 -9.90 -25.20 2.73
N GLN A 104 -10.61 -25.71 1.73
CA GLN A 104 -10.83 -25.00 0.47
C GLN A 104 -11.47 -23.60 0.67
N GLU A 105 -12.41 -23.47 1.60
CA GLU A 105 -13.02 -22.14 1.91
C GLU A 105 -11.99 -21.16 2.47
N ALA A 106 -11.12 -21.64 3.38
CA ALA A 106 -10.07 -20.83 3.96
C ALA A 106 -9.04 -20.41 2.90
N TRP A 107 -8.61 -21.37 2.07
CA TRP A 107 -7.68 -21.13 0.98
C TRP A 107 -8.22 -20.09 -0.02
N ASN A 108 -9.49 -20.18 -0.43
CA ASN A 108 -10.13 -19.23 -1.33
C ASN A 108 -10.11 -17.77 -0.79
N ILE A 109 -10.16 -17.62 0.53
CA ILE A 109 -10.07 -16.30 1.17
C ILE A 109 -8.63 -15.80 1.22
N GLY A 110 -7.71 -16.66 1.66
CA GLY A 110 -6.32 -16.29 1.89
C GLY A 110 -5.55 -15.99 0.62
N ILE A 111 -5.78 -16.78 -0.45
CA ILE A 111 -5.08 -16.62 -1.72
C ILE A 111 -5.24 -15.20 -2.31
N THR A 112 -6.28 -14.48 -1.91
CA THR A 112 -6.54 -13.11 -2.39
C THR A 112 -5.38 -12.17 -2.06
N HIS A 113 -4.88 -12.20 -0.81
CA HIS A 113 -3.82 -11.32 -0.34
C HIS A 113 -2.43 -11.81 -0.72
N TYR A 114 -2.26 -13.13 -0.82
CA TYR A 114 -0.97 -13.73 -1.18
C TYR A 114 -0.67 -13.60 -2.67
N TRP A 115 -1.69 -13.73 -3.52
CA TRP A 115 -1.46 -13.83 -4.96
C TRP A 115 -2.42 -13.04 -5.85
N VAL A 116 -3.75 -13.12 -5.65
CA VAL A 116 -4.73 -12.56 -6.60
C VAL A 116 -4.58 -11.04 -6.72
N TYR A 117 -4.56 -10.31 -5.61
CA TYR A 117 -4.44 -8.85 -5.65
C TYR A 117 -3.10 -8.39 -6.19
N PRO A 118 -1.95 -8.89 -5.68
CA PRO A 118 -0.65 -8.47 -6.23
C PRO A 118 -0.48 -8.81 -7.70
N PHE A 119 -0.92 -9.99 -8.15
CA PHE A 119 -0.81 -10.41 -9.54
C PHE A 119 -1.72 -9.57 -10.47
N ALA A 120 -2.98 -9.36 -10.11
CA ALA A 120 -3.92 -8.55 -10.88
C ALA A 120 -3.42 -7.11 -11.03
N LEU A 121 -2.95 -6.50 -9.95
CA LEU A 121 -2.42 -5.14 -9.98
C LEU A 121 -1.10 -5.03 -10.77
N ALA A 122 -0.25 -6.05 -10.70
CA ALA A 122 0.97 -6.14 -11.52
C ALA A 122 0.67 -6.16 -13.03
N LEU A 123 -0.45 -6.79 -13.42
CA LEU A 123 -0.91 -6.81 -14.82
C LEU A 123 -1.52 -5.48 -15.25
N VAL A 124 -2.44 -4.97 -14.44
CA VAL A 124 -3.34 -3.87 -14.86
C VAL A 124 -2.69 -2.50 -14.72
N VAL A 125 -2.03 -2.21 -13.59
CA VAL A 125 -1.56 -0.85 -13.29
C VAL A 125 -0.52 -0.35 -14.30
N PRO A 126 0.53 -1.12 -14.68
CA PRO A 126 1.51 -0.65 -15.65
C PRO A 126 0.93 -0.43 -17.05
N VAL A 127 -0.13 -1.15 -17.42
CA VAL A 127 -0.83 -0.97 -18.70
C VAL A 127 -1.75 0.25 -18.66
N ALA A 128 -2.57 0.37 -17.64
CA ALA A 128 -3.60 1.40 -17.52
C ALA A 128 -3.04 2.80 -17.23
N ILE A 129 -1.99 2.89 -16.40
CA ILE A 129 -1.42 4.17 -15.99
C ILE A 129 -0.25 4.54 -16.90
N ARG A 130 -0.43 5.62 -17.68
CA ARG A 130 0.49 6.02 -18.74
C ARG A 130 1.20 7.33 -18.49
N ASP A 131 0.62 8.18 -17.68
CA ASP A 131 1.08 9.53 -17.46
C ASP A 131 1.10 9.87 -15.96
N ARG A 132 1.72 10.99 -15.64
CA ARG A 132 1.77 11.51 -14.26
C ARG A 132 0.37 11.85 -13.73
N LYS A 133 -0.53 12.32 -14.59
CA LYS A 133 -1.90 12.68 -14.20
C LYS A 133 -2.63 11.45 -13.65
N GLY A 134 -2.36 10.27 -14.21
CA GLY A 134 -2.89 9.00 -13.71
C GLY A 134 -2.50 8.72 -12.26
N ILE A 135 -1.25 8.96 -11.89
CA ILE A 135 -0.79 8.83 -10.50
C ILE A 135 -1.48 9.86 -9.60
N GLU A 136 -1.60 11.10 -10.06
CA GLU A 136 -2.29 12.18 -9.33
C GLU A 136 -3.78 11.85 -9.10
N TRP A 137 -4.46 11.22 -10.08
CA TRP A 137 -5.85 10.77 -9.94
C TRP A 137 -6.00 9.64 -8.91
N ILE A 138 -5.09 8.67 -8.90
CA ILE A 138 -5.09 7.61 -7.88
C ILE A 138 -4.93 8.23 -6.47
N LEU A 139 -3.98 9.15 -6.31
CA LEU A 139 -3.78 9.88 -5.06
C LEU A 139 -5.04 10.69 -4.69
N PHE A 140 -5.69 11.34 -5.63
CA PHE A 140 -6.90 12.10 -5.38
C PHE A 140 -8.05 11.21 -4.89
N ILE A 141 -8.31 10.09 -5.56
CA ILE A 141 -9.34 9.13 -5.15
C ILE A 141 -9.05 8.60 -3.74
N TRP A 142 -7.79 8.22 -3.48
CA TRP A 142 -7.40 7.75 -2.16
C TRP A 142 -7.55 8.82 -1.08
N SER A 143 -7.21 10.08 -1.40
CA SER A 143 -7.34 11.18 -0.46
C SER A 143 -8.78 11.43 0.00
N LEU A 144 -9.77 11.27 -0.89
CA LEU A 144 -11.19 11.38 -0.53
C LEU A 144 -11.58 10.31 0.50
N PHE A 145 -11.11 9.08 0.29
CA PHE A 145 -11.35 8.00 1.25
C PHE A 145 -10.65 8.26 2.59
N VAL A 146 -9.41 8.77 2.58
CA VAL A 146 -8.68 9.13 3.81
C VAL A 146 -9.40 10.21 4.61
N LEU A 147 -9.94 11.23 3.94
CA LEU A 147 -10.76 12.26 4.60
C LEU A 147 -12.02 11.68 5.21
N LEU A 148 -12.72 10.83 4.45
CA LEU A 148 -13.92 10.16 4.94
C LEU A 148 -13.61 9.29 6.16
N ALA A 149 -12.51 8.53 6.11
CA ALA A 149 -12.07 7.70 7.22
C ALA A 149 -11.67 8.53 8.45
N ALA A 150 -10.96 9.65 8.27
CA ALA A 150 -10.62 10.57 9.35
C ALA A 150 -11.88 11.19 9.97
N PHE A 151 -12.83 11.63 9.14
CA PHE A 151 -14.12 12.17 9.60
C PHE A 151 -14.91 11.11 10.38
N LYS A 152 -15.02 9.88 9.87
CA LYS A 152 -15.72 8.81 10.57
C LYS A 152 -15.05 8.45 11.91
N GLY A 153 -13.72 8.44 11.95
CA GLY A 153 -12.99 8.25 13.21
C GLY A 153 -13.25 9.38 14.23
N TYR A 154 -13.30 10.64 13.75
CA TYR A 154 -13.71 11.77 14.56
C TYR A 154 -15.16 11.60 15.05
N TRP A 155 -16.08 11.18 14.18
CA TRP A 155 -17.48 10.92 14.56
C TRP A 155 -17.60 9.87 15.64
N GLN A 156 -16.92 8.72 15.51
CA GLN A 156 -16.88 7.68 16.54
C GLN A 156 -16.40 8.22 17.90
N LYS A 157 -15.39 9.11 17.88
CA LYS A 157 -14.83 9.68 19.10
C LYS A 157 -15.76 10.68 19.76
N SER A 158 -16.49 11.50 18.99
CA SER A 158 -17.33 12.59 19.50
C SER A 158 -18.77 12.17 19.79
N HIS A 159 -19.34 11.24 19.01
CA HIS A 159 -20.76 10.82 19.10
C HIS A 159 -20.91 9.34 19.52
N GLY A 160 -19.80 8.61 19.64
CA GLY A 160 -19.83 7.18 19.98
C GLY A 160 -20.03 6.28 18.77
N PHE A 161 -20.22 5.00 19.06
CA PHE A 161 -20.37 3.94 18.08
C PHE A 161 -21.83 3.75 17.66
N ASN A 162 -22.06 3.48 16.37
CA ASN A 162 -23.38 3.12 15.85
C ASN A 162 -23.78 1.69 16.26
N GLU A 163 -25.01 1.25 15.94
CA GLU A 163 -25.53 -0.07 16.34
C GLU A 163 -24.67 -1.23 15.84
N ARG A 164 -24.20 -1.20 14.60
CA ARG A 164 -23.33 -2.25 14.04
C ARG A 164 -21.96 -2.29 14.70
N GLU A 165 -21.38 -1.12 14.94
CA GLU A 165 -20.11 -1.00 15.63
C GLU A 165 -20.22 -1.49 17.08
N ARG A 166 -21.36 -1.21 17.76
CA ARG A 166 -21.66 -1.75 19.07
C ARG A 166 -21.85 -3.26 19.03
N TYR A 167 -22.55 -3.79 18.02
CA TYR A 167 -22.69 -5.23 17.82
C TYR A 167 -21.32 -5.90 17.64
N PHE A 168 -20.44 -5.35 16.79
CA PHE A 168 -19.07 -5.82 16.64
C PHE A 168 -18.32 -5.79 17.99
N LEU A 169 -18.38 -4.68 18.72
CA LEU A 169 -17.66 -4.53 19.98
C LEU A 169 -18.17 -5.50 21.06
N TYR A 170 -19.46 -5.55 21.29
CA TYR A 170 -20.02 -6.22 22.48
C TYR A 170 -20.53 -7.64 22.22
N VAL A 171 -20.97 -7.95 21.01
CA VAL A 171 -21.49 -9.28 20.66
C VAL A 171 -20.40 -10.14 20.00
N LEU A 172 -19.65 -9.57 19.05
CA LEU A 172 -18.57 -10.29 18.37
C LEU A 172 -17.21 -10.24 19.09
N GLY A 173 -17.16 -9.67 20.29
CA GLY A 173 -15.97 -9.69 21.17
C GLY A 173 -14.90 -8.67 20.82
N GLY A 174 -15.17 -7.71 19.91
CA GLY A 174 -14.25 -6.66 19.51
C GLY A 174 -13.78 -5.77 20.67
N PHE A 175 -14.55 -5.69 21.77
CA PHE A 175 -14.19 -4.90 22.95
C PHE A 175 -12.84 -5.30 23.54
N ARG A 176 -12.45 -6.58 23.46
CA ARG A 176 -11.17 -7.10 23.99
C ARG A 176 -9.95 -6.38 23.42
N THR A 177 -10.03 -5.90 22.18
CA THR A 177 -8.93 -5.26 21.46
C THR A 177 -9.11 -3.76 21.27
N HIS A 178 -10.34 -3.24 21.42
CA HIS A 178 -10.70 -1.85 21.15
C HIS A 178 -10.99 -1.03 22.42
N ILE A 179 -11.48 -1.67 23.49
CA ILE A 179 -11.72 -1.01 24.78
C ILE A 179 -10.72 -1.57 25.77
N ILE A 180 -9.57 -0.94 25.86
CA ILE A 180 -8.45 -1.40 26.68
C ILE A 180 -8.19 -0.39 27.82
N TRP A 181 -7.45 -0.82 28.85
CA TRP A 181 -7.15 0.02 30.01
C TRP A 181 -6.54 1.39 29.66
N SER A 182 -5.80 1.47 28.52
CA SER A 182 -5.20 2.71 28.05
C SER A 182 -6.14 3.57 27.18
N GLY A 183 -7.42 3.25 27.11
CA GLY A 183 -8.44 4.02 26.40
C GLY A 183 -9.08 3.28 25.21
N ILE A 184 -10.00 3.98 24.54
CA ILE A 184 -10.73 3.45 23.39
C ILE A 184 -9.87 3.60 22.14
N ARG A 185 -9.85 2.55 21.30
CA ARG A 185 -9.20 2.52 20.01
C ARG A 185 -10.25 2.59 18.91
N TYR A 186 -10.28 3.69 18.20
CA TYR A 186 -11.23 3.90 17.12
C TYR A 186 -10.76 3.21 15.85
N PHE A 187 -11.68 2.63 15.09
CA PHE A 187 -11.40 1.84 13.91
C PHE A 187 -12.01 2.39 12.61
N SER A 188 -12.80 3.48 12.71
CA SER A 188 -13.39 4.18 11.56
C SER A 188 -14.20 3.23 10.66
N LEU A 189 -13.78 3.06 9.41
CA LEU A 189 -14.39 2.22 8.38
C LEU A 189 -13.75 0.81 8.30
N PHE A 190 -12.72 0.56 9.09
CA PHE A 190 -11.88 -0.63 8.97
C PHE A 190 -12.36 -1.76 9.88
N SER A 191 -11.87 -2.96 9.62
CA SER A 191 -12.13 -4.16 10.42
C SER A 191 -11.69 -4.02 11.88
N ASP A 192 -10.62 -3.25 12.09
CA ASP A 192 -10.02 -3.03 13.40
C ASP A 192 -9.18 -1.74 13.45
N ALA A 193 -8.82 -1.34 14.65
CA ALA A 193 -8.04 -0.13 14.90
C ALA A 193 -6.59 -0.20 14.38
N ALA A 194 -5.99 -1.40 14.25
CA ALA A 194 -4.64 -1.53 13.73
C ALA A 194 -4.61 -1.27 12.22
N ASN A 195 -5.58 -1.82 11.49
CA ASN A 195 -5.74 -1.56 10.06
C ASN A 195 -6.03 -0.08 9.78
N TYR A 196 -6.92 0.55 10.55
CA TYR A 196 -7.19 1.99 10.43
C TYR A 196 -5.94 2.84 10.70
N GLY A 197 -5.23 2.57 11.81
CA GLY A 197 -4.05 3.32 12.18
C GLY A 197 -2.92 3.21 11.17
N VAL A 198 -2.67 2.01 10.66
CA VAL A 198 -1.64 1.78 9.63
C VAL A 198 -2.05 2.37 8.30
N HIS A 199 -3.31 2.25 7.87
CA HIS A 199 -3.81 2.94 6.67
C HIS A 199 -3.60 4.45 6.75
N SER A 200 -3.94 5.04 7.89
CA SER A 200 -3.72 6.46 8.15
C SER A 200 -2.22 6.82 8.08
N ALA A 201 -1.33 5.96 8.61
CA ALA A 201 0.10 6.19 8.54
C ALA A 201 0.66 6.04 7.12
N MET A 202 0.14 5.10 6.33
CA MET A 202 0.43 4.98 4.90
C MET A 202 0.06 6.27 4.16
N ALA A 203 -1.16 6.77 4.39
CA ALA A 203 -1.63 8.02 3.81
C ALA A 203 -0.78 9.21 4.26
N ALA A 204 -0.52 9.36 5.55
CA ALA A 204 0.32 10.44 6.07
C ALA A 204 1.69 10.47 5.39
N THR A 205 2.35 9.31 5.27
CA THR A 205 3.67 9.18 4.62
C THR A 205 3.60 9.55 3.14
N THR A 206 2.63 9.01 2.41
CA THR A 206 2.50 9.22 0.97
C THR A 206 2.16 10.67 0.64
N PHE A 207 1.18 11.27 1.33
CA PHE A 207 0.75 12.64 1.03
C PHE A 207 1.76 13.67 1.52
N ALA A 208 2.43 13.46 2.65
CA ALA A 208 3.51 14.33 3.11
C ALA A 208 4.65 14.43 2.09
N ILE A 209 5.13 13.29 1.58
CA ILE A 209 6.18 13.29 0.57
C ILE A 209 5.67 13.85 -0.75
N SER A 210 4.48 13.45 -1.20
CA SER A 210 3.90 13.88 -2.47
C SER A 210 3.65 15.39 -2.53
N ALA A 211 3.37 16.05 -1.40
CA ALA A 211 3.18 17.49 -1.33
C ALA A 211 4.38 18.29 -1.85
N PHE A 212 5.60 17.77 -1.74
CA PHE A 212 6.80 18.43 -2.27
C PHE A 212 6.94 18.32 -3.79
N PHE A 213 6.26 17.37 -4.44
CA PHE A 213 6.44 17.05 -5.86
C PHE A 213 5.28 17.45 -6.75
N VAL A 214 4.13 17.88 -6.19
CA VAL A 214 3.03 18.44 -6.97
C VAL A 214 3.33 19.88 -7.39
N ARG A 215 2.85 20.25 -8.60
CA ARG A 215 3.16 21.58 -9.19
C ARG A 215 2.30 22.70 -8.63
N ARG A 216 1.00 22.44 -8.44
CA ARG A 216 0.02 23.44 -8.05
C ARG A 216 0.09 23.70 -6.55
N PHE A 217 0.18 24.99 -6.16
CA PHE A 217 0.25 25.39 -4.74
C PHE A 217 -0.96 24.87 -3.92
N TRP A 218 -2.15 25.00 -4.46
CA TRP A 218 -3.37 24.50 -3.81
C TRP A 218 -3.35 22.99 -3.56
N MET A 219 -2.77 22.21 -4.48
CA MET A 219 -2.60 20.78 -4.27
C MET A 219 -1.60 20.46 -3.15
N LYS A 220 -0.58 21.31 -2.93
CA LYS A 220 0.33 21.15 -1.79
C LYS A 220 -0.43 21.37 -0.47
N ILE A 221 -1.21 22.44 -0.37
CA ILE A 221 -2.04 22.73 0.80
C ILE A 221 -3.01 21.57 1.03
N TYR A 222 -3.69 21.11 -0.02
CA TYR A 222 -4.62 19.98 0.05
C TYR A 222 -3.94 18.73 0.60
N TYR A 223 -2.76 18.34 0.11
CA TYR A 223 -2.04 17.16 0.60
C TYR A 223 -1.54 17.33 2.05
N ILE A 224 -1.21 18.54 2.47
CA ILE A 224 -0.89 18.84 3.87
C ILE A 224 -2.14 18.62 4.76
N ILE A 225 -3.32 19.07 4.33
CA ILE A 225 -4.58 18.84 5.06
C ILE A 225 -4.86 17.33 5.19
N ILE A 226 -4.70 16.56 4.09
CA ILE A 226 -4.84 15.10 4.13
C ILE A 226 -3.86 14.47 5.13
N THR A 227 -2.60 14.93 5.09
CA THR A 227 -1.56 14.45 6.03
C THR A 227 -1.95 14.70 7.48
N LEU A 228 -2.46 15.89 7.81
CA LEU A 228 -2.90 16.22 9.17
C LEU A 228 -4.12 15.37 9.60
N GLY A 229 -5.09 15.18 8.71
CA GLY A 229 -6.23 14.28 8.96
C GLY A 229 -5.79 12.83 9.19
N ALA A 230 -4.80 12.37 8.42
CA ALA A 230 -4.23 11.04 8.58
C ALA A 230 -3.43 10.90 9.90
N ILE A 231 -2.65 11.91 10.29
CA ILE A 231 -1.95 11.94 11.59
C ILE A 231 -2.98 11.88 12.75
N TYR A 232 -4.08 12.59 12.63
CA TYR A 232 -5.18 12.49 13.60
C TYR A 232 -5.70 11.05 13.68
N GLY A 233 -5.91 10.38 12.54
CA GLY A 233 -6.32 8.97 12.47
C GLY A 233 -5.33 8.02 13.17
N ILE A 234 -4.01 8.21 12.96
CA ILE A 234 -2.97 7.46 13.68
C ILE A 234 -3.17 7.61 15.20
N GLY A 235 -3.35 8.84 15.66
CA GLY A 235 -3.51 9.14 17.08
C GLY A 235 -4.69 8.39 17.68
N ILE A 236 -5.91 8.59 17.16
CA ILE A 236 -7.14 8.02 17.75
C ILE A 236 -7.25 6.50 17.59
N SER A 237 -6.56 5.90 16.62
CA SER A 237 -6.49 4.43 16.50
C SER A 237 -5.73 3.78 17.66
N GLY A 238 -4.85 4.54 18.31
CA GLY A 238 -3.98 4.04 19.36
C GLY A 238 -3.07 2.89 18.91
N THR A 239 -2.75 2.80 17.61
CA THR A 239 -1.95 1.72 17.03
C THR A 239 -0.49 2.11 17.00
N ARG A 240 0.30 1.53 17.88
CA ARG A 240 1.73 1.84 18.03
C ARG A 240 2.57 1.54 16.79
N ALA A 241 2.30 0.41 16.12
CA ALA A 241 3.02 0.05 14.88
C ALA A 241 2.79 1.04 13.75
N ALA A 242 1.71 1.83 13.78
CA ALA A 242 1.47 2.86 12.77
C ALA A 242 2.57 3.93 12.74
N VAL A 243 3.23 4.20 13.87
CA VAL A 243 4.37 5.15 13.93
C VAL A 243 5.59 4.65 13.16
N ALA A 244 5.75 3.34 13.05
CA ALA A 244 6.86 2.75 12.29
C ALA A 244 6.76 3.07 10.78
N VAL A 245 5.55 3.29 10.25
CA VAL A 245 5.35 3.55 8.82
C VAL A 245 6.04 4.84 8.35
N PRO A 246 5.76 6.02 8.92
CA PRO A 246 6.46 7.24 8.52
C PRO A 246 7.96 7.20 8.86
N LEU A 247 8.37 6.57 9.96
CA LEU A 247 9.79 6.48 10.31
C LEU A 247 10.59 5.66 9.29
N ALA A 248 10.14 4.44 8.99
CA ALA A 248 10.77 3.61 7.97
C ALA A 248 10.65 4.25 6.57
N GLY A 249 9.53 4.93 6.30
CA GLY A 249 9.34 5.70 5.07
C GLY A 249 10.37 6.81 4.90
N ILE A 250 10.67 7.57 5.95
CA ILE A 250 11.68 8.64 5.92
C ILE A 250 13.08 8.04 5.68
N ILE A 251 13.42 6.92 6.31
CA ILE A 251 14.69 6.22 6.09
C ILE A 251 14.80 5.76 4.63
N THR A 252 13.75 5.15 4.09
CA THR A 252 13.69 4.71 2.70
C THR A 252 13.81 5.90 1.73
N TYR A 253 13.17 7.03 2.05
CA TYR A 253 13.29 8.25 1.27
C TYR A 253 14.73 8.78 1.23
N ALA A 254 15.43 8.73 2.34
CA ALA A 254 16.85 9.08 2.38
C ALA A 254 17.67 8.23 1.39
N LEU A 255 17.42 6.91 1.34
CA LEU A 255 18.14 5.98 0.46
C LEU A 255 17.84 6.20 -1.04
N VAL A 256 16.60 6.55 -1.41
CA VAL A 256 16.18 6.68 -2.83
C VAL A 256 16.22 8.12 -3.36
N SER A 257 16.47 9.14 -2.53
CA SER A 257 16.35 10.55 -2.94
C SER A 257 17.51 11.07 -3.79
N LYS A 258 18.68 10.43 -3.79
CA LYS A 258 19.93 10.91 -4.45
C LYS A 258 20.35 12.35 -4.07
N ASN A 259 19.86 12.89 -2.98
CA ASN A 259 20.12 14.26 -2.56
C ASN A 259 20.62 14.27 -1.12
N TRP A 260 21.87 14.69 -0.92
CA TRP A 260 22.50 14.72 0.39
C TRP A 260 21.73 15.58 1.40
N LYS A 261 21.13 16.69 0.96
CA LYS A 261 20.28 17.54 1.82
C LYS A 261 19.07 16.75 2.34
N ASN A 262 18.43 15.96 1.47
CA ASN A 262 17.29 15.14 1.87
C ASN A 262 17.71 14.04 2.85
N ILE A 263 18.88 13.44 2.66
CA ILE A 263 19.44 12.45 3.58
C ILE A 263 19.62 13.06 4.96
N SER A 264 20.27 14.24 5.03
CA SER A 264 20.49 14.95 6.30
C SER A 264 19.19 15.34 6.99
N ILE A 265 18.22 15.91 6.25
CA ILE A 265 16.90 16.27 6.79
C ILE A 265 16.18 15.02 7.31
N SER A 266 16.20 13.91 6.56
CA SER A 266 15.58 12.66 6.98
C SER A 266 16.19 12.11 8.26
N LEU A 267 17.53 12.13 8.36
CA LEU A 267 18.25 11.66 9.54
C LEU A 267 17.92 12.52 10.77
N ILE A 268 17.97 13.86 10.63
CA ILE A 268 17.60 14.79 11.70
C ILE A 268 16.15 14.57 12.15
N THR A 269 15.22 14.35 11.21
CA THR A 269 13.82 14.09 11.52
C THR A 269 13.64 12.79 12.31
N VAL A 270 14.30 11.71 11.88
CA VAL A 270 14.22 10.40 12.58
C VAL A 270 14.79 10.52 13.98
N ILE A 271 15.97 11.15 14.13
CA ILE A 271 16.61 11.38 15.44
C ILE A 271 15.71 12.25 16.31
N GLY A 272 15.15 13.33 15.77
CA GLY A 272 14.25 14.23 16.50
C GLY A 272 13.00 13.54 17.01
N VAL A 273 12.31 12.75 16.16
CA VAL A 273 11.12 11.98 16.53
C VAL A 273 11.48 10.92 17.58
N PHE A 274 12.57 10.18 17.38
CA PHE A 274 13.05 9.21 18.36
C PHE A 274 13.36 9.89 19.71
N SER A 275 14.10 10.99 19.70
CA SER A 275 14.45 11.74 20.90
C SER A 275 13.21 12.27 21.63
N PHE A 276 12.23 12.79 20.90
CA PHE A 276 10.97 13.25 21.47
C PHE A 276 10.25 12.14 22.22
N PHE A 277 10.05 10.97 21.59
CA PHE A 277 9.33 9.88 22.22
C PHE A 277 10.12 9.14 23.30
N TYR A 278 11.44 9.08 23.19
CA TYR A 278 12.28 8.30 24.11
C TYR A 278 12.75 9.10 25.34
N PHE A 279 13.19 10.36 25.14
CA PHE A 279 13.83 11.15 26.18
C PHE A 279 12.92 12.20 26.82
N THR A 280 11.78 12.58 26.21
CA THR A 280 10.91 13.63 26.79
C THR A 280 9.62 13.02 27.34
N ASN A 281 8.96 13.78 28.25
CA ASN A 281 7.62 13.47 28.78
C ASN A 281 6.59 14.48 28.28
N ILE A 282 6.93 15.29 27.26
CA ILE A 282 6.04 16.31 26.69
C ILE A 282 4.81 15.63 26.08
N GLY A 283 3.63 16.05 26.51
CA GLY A 283 2.35 15.52 26.03
C GLY A 283 1.86 14.26 26.75
N ASP A 284 2.47 13.82 27.83
CA ASP A 284 2.03 12.63 28.59
C ASP A 284 0.64 12.76 29.25
N SER A 285 0.11 13.99 29.36
CA SER A 285 -1.30 14.23 29.68
C SER A 285 -2.26 13.67 28.63
N ASN A 286 -1.82 13.58 27.38
CA ASN A 286 -2.58 12.99 26.29
C ASN A 286 -2.34 11.47 26.24
N GLN A 287 -3.40 10.69 26.48
CA GLN A 287 -3.33 9.22 26.49
C GLN A 287 -2.78 8.61 25.19
N TYR A 288 -3.02 9.24 24.03
CA TYR A 288 -2.56 8.75 22.73
C TYR A 288 -1.06 8.97 22.56
N ILE A 289 -0.51 10.12 22.95
CA ILE A 289 0.93 10.40 22.92
C ILE A 289 1.66 9.45 23.87
N ARG A 290 1.16 9.31 25.10
CA ARG A 290 1.72 8.38 26.10
C ARG A 290 1.74 6.94 25.57
N LYS A 291 0.69 6.52 24.87
CA LYS A 291 0.62 5.18 24.25
C LYS A 291 1.59 5.03 23.08
N MET A 292 1.75 6.05 22.22
CA MET A 292 2.74 6.00 21.14
C MET A 292 4.17 5.90 21.68
N ARG A 293 4.45 6.51 22.83
CA ARG A 293 5.74 6.46 23.50
C ARG A 293 6.16 5.04 23.88
N THR A 294 5.22 4.17 24.25
CA THR A 294 5.55 2.77 24.59
C THR A 294 6.07 1.96 23.39
N ALA A 295 5.83 2.43 22.16
CA ALA A 295 6.42 1.82 20.96
C ALA A 295 7.94 1.88 20.93
N PHE A 296 8.52 2.91 21.58
CA PHE A 296 9.97 3.11 21.67
C PHE A 296 10.60 2.42 22.89
N ARG A 297 9.80 1.78 23.75
CA ARG A 297 10.23 1.01 24.92
C ARG A 297 9.57 -0.37 24.95
N PRO A 298 9.83 -1.25 23.96
CA PRO A 298 9.08 -2.50 23.79
C PRO A 298 9.27 -3.49 24.95
N THR A 299 10.41 -3.47 25.62
CA THR A 299 10.67 -4.35 26.78
C THR A 299 9.81 -4.06 28.00
N GLN A 300 9.18 -2.89 28.08
CA GLN A 300 8.26 -2.50 29.15
C GLN A 300 6.79 -2.75 28.77
N ASP A 301 6.53 -3.30 27.59
CA ASP A 301 5.19 -3.50 27.05
C ASP A 301 4.72 -4.93 27.25
N ALA A 302 3.72 -5.11 28.12
CA ALA A 302 3.13 -6.41 28.40
C ALA A 302 2.62 -7.12 27.13
N SER A 303 2.01 -6.38 26.17
CA SER A 303 1.55 -6.96 24.90
C SER A 303 2.72 -7.49 24.06
N TYR A 304 3.85 -6.82 24.06
CA TYR A 304 5.03 -7.27 23.34
C TYR A 304 5.61 -8.54 23.97
N LEU A 305 5.69 -8.59 25.31
CA LEU A 305 6.20 -9.76 26.03
C LEU A 305 5.35 -11.01 25.77
N VAL A 306 4.01 -10.88 25.80
CA VAL A 306 3.09 -11.97 25.46
C VAL A 306 3.33 -12.49 24.03
N ARG A 307 3.55 -11.61 23.08
CA ARG A 307 3.86 -12.00 21.69
C ARG A 307 5.18 -12.77 21.57
N VAL A 308 6.20 -12.34 22.30
CA VAL A 308 7.48 -13.03 22.34
C VAL A 308 7.32 -14.45 22.90
N GLU A 309 6.56 -14.60 23.98
CA GLU A 309 6.29 -15.90 24.58
C GLU A 309 5.46 -16.80 23.65
N ASN A 310 4.40 -16.26 23.04
CA ASN A 310 3.62 -17.02 22.05
C ASN A 310 4.48 -17.50 20.87
N ARG A 311 5.39 -16.64 20.36
CA ARG A 311 6.30 -17.05 19.27
C ARG A 311 7.24 -18.17 19.65
N LYS A 312 7.70 -18.24 20.90
CA LYS A 312 8.51 -19.38 21.38
C LYS A 312 7.72 -20.68 21.33
N LYS A 313 6.49 -20.67 21.84
CA LYS A 313 5.60 -21.85 21.79
C LYS A 313 5.22 -22.25 20.37
N MET A 314 4.93 -21.26 19.51
CA MET A 314 4.68 -21.50 18.08
C MET A 314 5.86 -22.18 17.40
N LYS A 315 7.11 -21.81 17.75
CA LYS A 315 8.31 -22.37 17.13
C LYS A 315 8.40 -23.89 17.31
N GLU A 316 8.02 -24.39 18.46
CA GLU A 316 8.00 -25.83 18.74
C GLU A 316 6.98 -26.55 17.84
N LEU A 317 5.76 -26.03 17.74
CA LEU A 317 4.70 -26.60 16.91
C LEU A 317 5.00 -26.50 15.42
N MET A 318 5.68 -25.44 14.99
CA MET A 318 6.01 -25.20 13.58
C MET A 318 7.24 -25.99 13.12
N ALA A 319 8.06 -26.54 14.03
CA ALA A 319 9.23 -27.32 13.66
C ALA A 319 8.87 -28.61 12.85
N GLU A 320 7.71 -29.16 13.09
CA GLU A 320 7.19 -30.36 12.41
C GLU A 320 6.36 -30.01 11.14
N ARG A 321 6.17 -28.71 10.83
CA ARG A 321 5.29 -28.26 9.76
C ARG A 321 5.99 -27.29 8.80
N PRO A 322 6.91 -27.77 7.96
CA PRO A 322 7.67 -26.92 7.05
C PRO A 322 6.81 -26.15 6.02
N PHE A 323 5.61 -26.66 5.69
CA PHE A 323 4.60 -26.03 4.82
C PHE A 323 3.43 -25.43 5.60
N GLY A 324 3.51 -25.36 6.93
CA GLY A 324 2.52 -24.71 7.79
C GLY A 324 1.23 -25.51 8.00
N TYR A 325 0.23 -24.78 8.53
CA TYR A 325 -1.10 -25.32 8.82
C TYR A 325 -2.07 -25.24 7.62
N GLY A 326 -1.68 -24.51 6.55
CA GLY A 326 -2.53 -24.19 5.40
C GLY A 326 -3.01 -22.75 5.39
N ILE A 327 -3.22 -22.21 4.22
CA ILE A 327 -3.56 -20.79 3.97
C ILE A 327 -4.86 -20.42 4.71
N SER A 328 -4.86 -19.27 5.38
CA SER A 328 -5.92 -18.72 6.25
C SER A 328 -6.31 -19.57 7.46
N LEU A 329 -5.52 -20.57 7.84
CA LEU A 329 -5.75 -21.39 9.04
C LEU A 329 -4.94 -20.90 10.26
N SER A 330 -4.26 -19.79 10.16
CA SER A 330 -3.65 -19.11 11.30
C SER A 330 -4.69 -18.50 12.25
N LYS A 331 -5.92 -18.26 11.76
CA LYS A 331 -7.04 -17.68 12.49
C LYS A 331 -8.34 -18.35 12.06
N GLY A 332 -9.21 -18.60 13.02
CA GLY A 332 -10.57 -18.90 12.65
C GLY A 332 -11.09 -20.20 13.17
N GLU A 333 -11.62 -20.15 14.38
CA GLU A 333 -12.43 -21.20 15.02
C GLU A 333 -13.53 -21.73 14.08
N ARG A 334 -13.97 -20.92 13.09
CA ARG A 334 -15.00 -21.31 12.13
C ARG A 334 -14.57 -22.47 11.21
N PHE A 335 -13.28 -22.76 11.10
CA PHE A 335 -12.77 -23.86 10.29
C PHE A 335 -12.52 -25.14 11.10
N ALA A 336 -12.89 -25.16 12.39
CA ALA A 336 -12.89 -26.37 13.18
C ALA A 336 -13.78 -27.48 12.49
N PRO A 337 -13.41 -28.76 12.55
CA PRO A 337 -12.43 -29.37 13.44
C PRO A 337 -11.00 -29.49 12.89
N LYS A 338 -10.61 -28.72 11.87
CA LYS A 338 -9.23 -28.74 11.38
C LYS A 338 -8.24 -28.25 12.45
N GLU A 339 -7.02 -28.69 12.35
CA GLU A 339 -5.97 -28.23 13.25
C GLU A 339 -5.69 -26.75 13.00
N LEU A 340 -5.76 -25.97 14.06
CA LEU A 340 -5.47 -24.56 14.07
C LEU A 340 -4.32 -24.28 15.03
N MET A 341 -3.56 -23.21 14.76
CA MET A 341 -2.57 -22.72 15.70
C MET A 341 -3.25 -22.27 16.99
N PRO A 342 -2.92 -22.85 18.17
CA PRO A 342 -3.55 -22.51 19.44
C PRO A 342 -3.17 -21.12 19.96
N TYR A 343 -2.15 -20.49 19.38
CA TYR A 343 -1.68 -19.17 19.77
C TYR A 343 -2.01 -18.14 18.67
N PRO A 344 -2.53 -16.94 19.00
CA PRO A 344 -2.91 -15.94 18.00
C PRO A 344 -1.67 -15.38 17.27
N PRO A 345 -1.68 -15.32 15.93
CA PRO A 345 -0.63 -14.69 15.15
C PRO A 345 -0.83 -13.17 15.15
N ASP A 346 -0.27 -12.50 16.11
CA ASP A 346 -0.45 -11.04 16.27
C ASP A 346 0.23 -10.18 15.20
N SER A 347 0.76 -10.78 14.12
CA SER A 347 1.52 -10.13 13.07
C SER A 347 1.32 -10.83 11.74
N TRP A 348 1.29 -10.06 10.65
CA TRP A 348 1.15 -10.62 9.30
C TRP A 348 2.26 -11.60 8.95
N LEU A 349 3.52 -11.29 9.25
CA LEU A 349 4.62 -12.21 8.95
C LEU A 349 4.55 -13.51 9.76
N VAL A 350 4.02 -13.45 10.99
CA VAL A 350 3.75 -14.66 11.79
C VAL A 350 2.57 -15.43 11.19
N SER A 351 1.53 -14.76 10.69
CA SER A 351 0.45 -15.43 9.96
C SER A 351 0.97 -16.16 8.72
N VAL A 352 1.82 -15.50 7.92
CA VAL A 352 2.47 -16.14 6.76
C VAL A 352 3.25 -17.39 7.19
N TRP A 353 4.04 -17.29 8.26
CA TRP A 353 4.81 -18.43 8.77
C TRP A 353 3.91 -19.58 9.22
N ILE A 354 2.85 -19.31 9.97
CA ILE A 354 1.92 -20.35 10.43
C ILE A 354 1.19 -21.00 9.26
N GLU A 355 0.75 -20.20 8.30
CA GLU A 355 -0.08 -20.66 7.19
C GLU A 355 0.71 -21.43 6.13
N THR A 356 1.93 -21.01 5.83
CA THR A 356 2.74 -21.55 4.72
C THR A 356 4.08 -22.14 5.17
N GLY A 357 4.29 -22.25 6.48
CA GLY A 357 5.52 -22.78 7.07
C GLY A 357 6.74 -21.90 6.83
N ILE A 358 7.90 -22.45 7.16
CA ILE A 358 9.17 -21.76 6.94
C ILE A 358 9.46 -21.59 5.44
N VAL A 359 9.04 -22.54 4.61
CA VAL A 359 9.23 -22.50 3.16
C VAL A 359 8.50 -21.31 2.56
N GLY A 360 7.21 -21.16 2.87
CA GLY A 360 6.42 -20.05 2.37
C GLY A 360 6.85 -18.70 2.95
N LEU A 361 7.26 -18.64 4.23
CA LEU A 361 7.79 -17.41 4.82
C LEU A 361 9.05 -16.94 4.11
N VAL A 362 10.01 -17.83 3.87
CA VAL A 362 11.26 -17.51 3.15
C VAL A 362 10.93 -17.04 1.73
N LEU A 363 10.07 -17.76 1.02
CA LEU A 363 9.62 -17.37 -0.31
C LEU A 363 8.98 -15.96 -0.30
N TYR A 364 8.08 -15.70 0.65
CA TYR A 364 7.42 -14.41 0.81
C TYR A 364 8.43 -13.29 1.03
N LEU A 365 9.38 -13.46 1.94
CA LEU A 365 10.43 -12.49 2.24
C LEU A 365 11.37 -12.25 1.05
N VAL A 366 11.78 -13.30 0.35
CA VAL A 366 12.63 -13.18 -0.85
C VAL A 366 11.90 -12.41 -1.96
N ILE A 367 10.65 -12.77 -2.26
CA ILE A 367 9.87 -12.10 -3.31
C ILE A 367 9.69 -10.61 -3.00
N HIS A 368 9.31 -10.26 -1.78
CA HIS A 368 9.12 -8.87 -1.41
C HIS A 368 10.46 -8.11 -1.28
N GLY A 369 11.52 -8.77 -0.82
CA GLY A 369 12.87 -8.20 -0.81
C GLY A 369 13.37 -7.87 -2.22
N VAL A 370 13.22 -8.79 -3.17
CA VAL A 370 13.54 -8.57 -4.58
C VAL A 370 12.68 -7.46 -5.18
N LEU A 371 11.37 -7.44 -4.85
CA LEU A 371 10.44 -6.42 -5.31
C LEU A 371 10.85 -5.02 -4.83
N PHE A 372 11.22 -4.87 -3.56
CA PHE A 372 11.74 -3.62 -3.00
C PHE A 372 13.05 -3.20 -3.66
N ALA A 373 13.99 -4.12 -3.82
CA ALA A 373 15.27 -3.86 -4.46
C ALA A 373 15.08 -3.41 -5.92
N TRP A 374 14.18 -4.09 -6.65
CA TRP A 374 13.88 -3.76 -8.03
C TRP A 374 13.20 -2.39 -8.18
N CYS A 375 12.18 -2.11 -7.36
CA CYS A 375 11.54 -0.78 -7.34
C CYS A 375 12.55 0.32 -6.98
N SER A 376 13.41 0.11 -5.99
CA SER A 376 14.46 1.05 -5.62
C SER A 376 15.43 1.29 -6.77
N TRP A 377 15.85 0.22 -7.47
CA TRP A 377 16.70 0.32 -8.65
C TRP A 377 16.03 1.12 -9.78
N ILE A 378 14.74 0.88 -10.05
CA ILE A 378 13.97 1.67 -11.03
C ILE A 378 13.99 3.15 -10.66
N LEU A 379 13.68 3.49 -9.42
CA LEU A 379 13.66 4.88 -8.96
C LEU A 379 15.03 5.55 -9.04
N LEU A 380 16.08 4.81 -8.72
CA LEU A 380 17.44 5.34 -8.70
C LEU A 380 18.04 5.51 -10.09
N PHE A 381 17.76 4.57 -11.02
CA PHE A 381 18.54 4.49 -12.27
C PHE A 381 17.70 4.63 -13.54
N ARG A 382 16.37 4.42 -13.49
CA ARG A 382 15.52 4.38 -14.68
C ARG A 382 14.60 5.60 -14.82
N ILE A 383 14.48 6.44 -13.79
CA ILE A 383 13.60 7.62 -13.77
C ILE A 383 14.46 8.89 -13.67
N MET A 384 14.41 9.71 -14.70
CA MET A 384 15.16 10.97 -14.80
C MET A 384 14.38 12.16 -14.25
N ASN A 385 13.07 12.21 -14.47
CA ASN A 385 12.24 13.31 -14.02
C ASN A 385 12.12 13.32 -12.49
N LYS A 386 12.61 14.38 -11.84
CA LYS A 386 12.65 14.51 -10.37
C LYS A 386 11.27 14.48 -9.72
N ARG A 387 10.24 15.03 -10.38
CA ARG A 387 8.88 15.07 -9.83
C ARG A 387 8.24 13.70 -9.85
N LEU A 388 8.32 12.99 -10.98
CA LEU A 388 7.83 11.63 -11.10
C LEU A 388 8.53 10.71 -10.08
N ARG A 389 9.86 10.79 -10.00
CA ARG A 389 10.64 10.01 -9.05
C ARG A 389 10.19 10.27 -7.61
N GLY A 390 9.91 11.53 -7.25
CA GLY A 390 9.44 11.87 -5.91
C GLY A 390 8.04 11.33 -5.61
N LEU A 391 7.10 11.38 -6.56
CA LEU A 391 5.77 10.80 -6.39
C LEU A 391 5.83 9.27 -6.23
N LEU A 392 6.65 8.59 -7.03
CA LEU A 392 6.82 7.13 -6.93
C LEU A 392 7.62 6.74 -5.67
N ALA A 393 8.58 7.56 -5.25
CA ALA A 393 9.29 7.38 -3.99
C ALA A 393 8.33 7.44 -2.79
N ALA A 394 7.30 8.31 -2.82
CA ALA A 394 6.29 8.37 -1.77
C ALA A 394 5.57 7.02 -1.58
N TRP A 395 5.21 6.34 -2.68
CA TRP A 395 4.61 5.01 -2.64
C TRP A 395 5.58 3.94 -2.11
N LEU A 396 6.83 3.95 -2.56
CA LEU A 396 7.82 2.97 -2.10
C LEU A 396 8.17 3.16 -0.61
N CYS A 397 8.26 4.41 -0.15
CA CYS A 397 8.50 4.76 1.25
C CYS A 397 7.35 4.29 2.15
N MET A 398 6.11 4.50 1.71
CA MET A 398 4.92 4.00 2.38
C MET A 398 4.94 2.47 2.46
N ASN A 399 5.25 1.78 1.36
CA ASN A 399 5.35 0.32 1.34
C ASN A 399 6.42 -0.20 2.30
N ALA A 400 7.61 0.40 2.33
CA ALA A 400 8.66 0.02 3.28
C ALA A 400 8.17 0.14 4.72
N GLY A 401 7.53 1.25 5.05
CA GLY A 401 6.94 1.47 6.37
C GLY A 401 5.84 0.47 6.71
N PHE A 402 4.98 0.16 5.74
CA PHE A 402 3.93 -0.84 5.91
C PHE A 402 4.50 -2.22 6.28
N PHE A 403 5.55 -2.69 5.59
CA PHE A 403 6.15 -4.00 5.89
C PHE A 403 6.84 -4.03 7.27
N VAL A 404 7.42 -2.91 7.72
CA VAL A 404 7.91 -2.80 9.10
C VAL A 404 6.76 -2.90 10.10
N ALA A 405 5.63 -2.24 9.85
CA ALA A 405 4.43 -2.35 10.70
C ALA A 405 3.78 -3.75 10.65
N ALA A 406 3.87 -4.46 9.51
CA ALA A 406 3.39 -5.82 9.32
C ALA A 406 4.13 -6.87 10.16
N TYR A 407 5.36 -6.58 10.59
CA TYR A 407 6.07 -7.39 11.58
C TYR A 407 5.40 -7.34 12.96
N ALA A 408 4.75 -6.23 13.30
CA ALA A 408 4.13 -6.03 14.61
C ALA A 408 2.62 -6.24 14.65
N ASN A 409 1.93 -6.16 13.50
CA ASN A 409 0.47 -6.31 13.42
C ASN A 409 0.06 -7.04 12.14
N ASP A 410 -1.10 -7.67 12.19
CA ASP A 410 -1.74 -8.29 11.04
C ASP A 410 -2.58 -7.25 10.27
N ILE A 411 -1.97 -6.65 9.28
CA ILE A 411 -2.48 -5.47 8.57
C ILE A 411 -2.57 -5.63 7.05
N MET A 412 -2.16 -6.79 6.50
CA MET A 412 -2.27 -7.08 5.06
C MET A 412 -3.72 -7.43 4.67
N GLN A 413 -4.66 -6.70 5.22
CA GLN A 413 -6.07 -6.86 4.94
C GLN A 413 -6.52 -5.79 3.93
N TYR A 414 -7.68 -6.01 3.35
CA TYR A 414 -8.36 -5.04 2.53
C TYR A 414 -8.75 -3.77 3.35
N PRO A 415 -8.56 -2.55 2.87
CA PRO A 415 -8.05 -2.15 1.55
C PRO A 415 -6.53 -1.99 1.47
N ASN A 416 -5.77 -2.17 2.56
CA ASN A 416 -4.34 -1.89 2.63
C ASN A 416 -3.54 -2.68 1.59
N SER A 417 -3.87 -3.97 1.38
CA SER A 417 -3.19 -4.83 0.42
C SER A 417 -3.27 -4.28 -1.01
N ILE A 418 -4.43 -3.81 -1.45
CA ILE A 418 -4.59 -3.23 -2.79
C ILE A 418 -3.74 -1.96 -2.94
N ILE A 419 -3.69 -1.10 -1.92
CA ILE A 419 -2.88 0.13 -1.95
C ILE A 419 -1.39 -0.20 -2.02
N VAL A 420 -0.92 -1.13 -1.20
CA VAL A 420 0.48 -1.57 -1.17
C VAL A 420 0.93 -2.07 -2.55
N TYR A 421 0.16 -3.00 -3.14
CA TYR A 421 0.53 -3.57 -4.43
C TYR A 421 0.31 -2.61 -5.61
N THR A 422 -0.64 -1.67 -5.51
CA THR A 422 -0.73 -0.54 -6.45
C THR A 422 0.55 0.29 -6.42
N GLY A 423 1.09 0.58 -5.24
CA GLY A 423 2.34 1.32 -5.08
C GLY A 423 3.55 0.66 -5.75
N PHE A 424 3.71 -0.66 -5.58
CA PHE A 424 4.75 -1.41 -6.29
C PHE A 424 4.53 -1.40 -7.80
N ALA A 425 3.32 -1.67 -8.26
CA ALA A 425 3.00 -1.70 -9.69
C ALA A 425 3.20 -0.34 -10.39
N LEU A 426 2.94 0.77 -9.69
CA LEU A 426 3.26 2.13 -10.18
C LEU A 426 4.76 2.34 -10.39
N CYS A 427 5.63 1.76 -9.54
CA CYS A 427 7.07 1.83 -9.77
C CYS A 427 7.47 1.16 -11.09
N PHE A 428 6.85 0.04 -11.47
CA PHE A 428 7.08 -0.62 -12.76
C PHE A 428 6.50 0.16 -13.95
N ALA A 429 5.44 0.94 -13.76
CA ALA A 429 4.93 1.88 -14.76
C ALA A 429 5.88 3.08 -14.97
N GLY A 430 6.67 3.43 -13.95
CA GLY A 430 7.50 4.63 -13.90
C GLY A 430 8.38 4.90 -15.11
N PRO A 431 9.19 3.94 -15.60
CA PRO A 431 10.09 4.16 -16.74
C PRO A 431 9.36 4.55 -18.03
N TYR A 432 8.18 4.02 -18.27
CA TYR A 432 7.36 4.41 -19.41
C TYR A 432 6.81 5.82 -19.24
N ILE A 433 6.24 6.13 -18.07
CA ILE A 433 5.71 7.45 -17.76
C ILE A 433 6.81 8.52 -17.87
N ASP A 434 8.04 8.20 -17.43
CA ASP A 434 9.19 9.09 -17.55
C ASP A 434 9.52 9.41 -19.01
N LYS A 435 9.52 8.41 -19.91
CA LYS A 435 9.72 8.61 -21.34
C LYS A 435 8.64 9.50 -21.95
N VAL A 436 7.37 9.27 -21.61
CA VAL A 436 6.25 10.11 -22.10
C VAL A 436 6.44 11.57 -21.65
N MET A 437 6.78 11.79 -20.39
CA MET A 437 7.01 13.15 -19.86
C MET A 437 8.20 13.84 -20.55
N GLN A 438 9.29 13.12 -20.84
CA GLN A 438 10.44 13.68 -21.55
C GLN A 438 10.07 14.08 -22.99
N GLN A 439 9.25 13.29 -23.67
CA GLN A 439 8.75 13.61 -25.01
C GLN A 439 7.84 14.84 -25.02
N GLU A 440 6.94 14.94 -24.03
CA GLU A 440 6.08 16.12 -23.87
C GLU A 440 6.90 17.39 -23.60
N GLU A 441 7.88 17.33 -22.70
CA GLU A 441 8.77 18.46 -22.41
C GLU A 441 9.61 18.90 -23.64
N LYS A 442 10.04 17.94 -24.46
CA LYS A 442 10.77 18.24 -25.70
C LYS A 442 9.87 18.96 -26.73
N LYS A 443 8.65 18.45 -26.94
CA LYS A 443 7.68 19.08 -27.84
C LYS A 443 7.31 20.50 -27.38
N GLU A 444 7.06 20.70 -26.08
CA GLU A 444 6.76 22.04 -25.54
C GLU A 444 7.91 23.05 -25.79
N LYS A 445 9.16 22.61 -25.74
CA LYS A 445 10.33 23.46 -26.05
C LYS A 445 10.39 23.81 -27.52
N GLU A 446 10.22 22.83 -28.39
CA GLU A 446 10.21 23.03 -29.86
C GLU A 446 9.10 23.98 -30.30
N ASP A 447 7.89 23.85 -29.74
CA ASP A 447 6.77 24.75 -30.02
C ASP A 447 7.02 26.19 -29.53
N LYS A 448 7.66 26.34 -28.36
CA LYS A 448 8.04 27.66 -27.84
C LYS A 448 9.11 28.33 -28.72
N GLU A 449 10.08 27.57 -29.22
CA GLU A 449 11.12 28.08 -30.13
C GLU A 449 10.52 28.47 -31.49
N LYS A 450 9.59 27.65 -32.04
CA LYS A 450 8.88 28.00 -33.27
C LYS A 450 8.09 29.31 -33.11
N LYS A 451 7.29 29.41 -32.06
CA LYS A 451 6.52 30.66 -31.76
C LYS A 451 7.41 31.88 -31.55
N LYS A 452 8.64 31.71 -31.05
CA LYS A 452 9.60 32.78 -30.87
C LYS A 452 10.19 33.21 -32.21
N LYS A 453 10.50 32.25 -33.10
CA LYS A 453 10.99 32.54 -34.48
C LYS A 453 9.92 33.20 -35.32
N ASP A 454 8.67 32.73 -35.25
CA ASP A 454 7.56 33.31 -36.00
C ASP A 454 7.28 34.78 -35.57
N LYS A 455 7.40 35.08 -34.27
CA LYS A 455 7.29 36.49 -33.78
C LYS A 455 8.44 37.38 -34.27
N VAL A 456 9.65 36.87 -34.41
CA VAL A 456 10.79 37.65 -34.93
C VAL A 456 10.62 37.93 -36.42
N ASN A 457 10.09 36.95 -37.18
CA ASN A 457 9.87 37.13 -38.65
C ASN A 457 8.68 38.05 -38.98
N ILE A 458 7.81 38.39 -38.05
CA ILE A 458 6.71 39.35 -38.25
C ILE A 458 7.20 40.79 -38.04
N TRP A 459 8.38 41.00 -37.47
CA TRP A 459 8.97 42.32 -37.21
C TRP A 459 10.12 42.69 -38.18
N ILE A 460 10.40 41.85 -39.13
CA ILE A 460 11.30 42.09 -40.29
C ILE A 460 10.44 42.19 -41.53
#